data_f32de0fadf8d866f0594b4ed7ce69cd7
#
_entry.id   f32de0fadf8d866f0594b4ed7ce69cd7
#
_cell.length_a   1.000
_cell.length_b   1.000
_cell.length_c   1.000
_cell.angle_alpha   90.00
_cell.angle_beta   90.00
_cell.angle_gamma   90.00
#
_symmetry.space_group_name_H-M   'P 1'
#
loop_
_entity.id
_entity.type
_entity.pdbx_description
1 polymer ?
#
loop_
_entity_poly.entity_id
_entity_poly.type
_entity_poly.pdbx_seq_one_letter_code
_entity_poly.pdbx_strand_id
1 'polypeptide(L)'
;MMTMNQGTAAPLSIHDLEEVLRRILGQEHALPEDWEALATTYDLPRFHSEAEFLARFQAAARQMLAQEIHDPPRLRALLADCGHPYDYARLGHPLSTVYELYLRNLTGAGRVVSFASRTKAFLAPIEARRMEPSPVRLYAAGRLPLSAAKQAALRAQQVEIHENWTGPLPEAARGTLTIYVSDAPPAKDTLEQVQADAVSCSVDEGGVLLIRQGAALDPQKIQLIRKRTVAALLAANAKTELQLLILLPGIFPGMRASTCFCTGLAAEAAVFSATAKVLSENAGQASVTLFYAANCYGGTHQLIDEILRQDGLITPKPLAVLDPNAAQEGREVTLVDRVIEALPELSGGPACLFLETPTNPELQVHDFARLMRALWKYRTDTGHPIAVLVDTTMAPLYPLFTKDFAQDWPFLIVKSGSKYLTKGKATLGLALCADNALAKKILDEARDYGRDADSFAKSSQLRALAEGLVDLGPRMARIAENTRRLARRIKEELEKRGHDDVTLHSMSDEDLAGGLASGILSFYLPPAPTRHPDLVDEFVEYLLTHAPELVKNRVSYGQSSDDGRRDYFYVINPEESTQGSLPEAVKAAQKKDDVQICRISVPALADVEGLVEAMNSFFDLKYGLPPGG
;
A
#
# COMPACT_ATOMS: atom_id res chain seq x y z
N MET A 1 -31.82 25.46 6.14
CA MET A 1 -31.91 24.38 5.15
C MET A 1 -32.22 25.02 3.80
N MET A 2 -31.19 25.37 3.04
CA MET A 2 -31.30 25.76 1.64
C MET A 2 -30.71 24.63 0.83
N THR A 3 -31.55 23.80 0.25
CA THR A 3 -31.18 22.84 -0.77
C THR A 3 -30.68 23.61 -1.99
N MET A 4 -29.37 23.77 -2.13
CA MET A 4 -28.80 24.20 -3.40
C MET A 4 -29.04 23.10 -4.43
N ASN A 5 -29.93 23.40 -5.37
CA ASN A 5 -30.16 22.61 -6.58
C ASN A 5 -28.88 22.67 -7.39
N GLN A 6 -27.99 21.69 -7.23
CA GLN A 6 -26.78 21.53 -8.07
C GLN A 6 -27.24 21.06 -9.45
N GLY A 7 -27.63 22.02 -10.28
CA GLY A 7 -27.73 21.79 -11.72
C GLY A 7 -26.35 21.26 -12.18
N THR A 8 -26.33 20.00 -12.64
CA THR A 8 -25.15 19.36 -13.21
C THR A 8 -24.70 20.19 -14.41
N ALA A 9 -23.68 21.02 -14.19
CA ALA A 9 -23.08 21.77 -15.29
C ALA A 9 -22.58 20.80 -16.36
N ALA A 10 -22.82 21.10 -17.63
CA ALA A 10 -22.38 20.26 -18.74
C ALA A 10 -20.88 19.89 -18.62
N PRO A 11 -20.47 18.66 -18.98
CA PRO A 11 -19.08 18.26 -18.94
C PRO A 11 -18.23 19.20 -19.82
N LEU A 12 -16.96 19.39 -19.46
CA LEU A 12 -16.00 20.14 -20.30
C LEU A 12 -15.88 19.49 -21.66
N SER A 13 -15.83 20.29 -22.73
CA SER A 13 -15.50 19.79 -24.06
C SER A 13 -14.05 19.27 -24.08
N ILE A 14 -13.70 18.40 -25.01
CA ILE A 14 -12.32 17.93 -25.21
C ILE A 14 -11.39 19.12 -25.45
N HIS A 15 -11.80 20.07 -26.28
CA HIS A 15 -11.03 21.26 -26.60
C HIS A 15 -10.75 22.12 -25.33
N ASP A 16 -11.76 22.35 -24.49
CA ASP A 16 -11.59 23.08 -23.24
C ASP A 16 -10.63 22.36 -22.30
N LEU A 17 -10.76 21.03 -22.21
CA LEU A 17 -9.88 20.23 -21.37
C LEU A 17 -8.43 20.23 -21.87
N GLU A 18 -8.21 20.17 -23.18
CA GLU A 18 -6.88 20.29 -23.80
C GLU A 18 -6.26 21.65 -23.52
N GLU A 19 -7.04 22.73 -23.58
CA GLU A 19 -6.57 24.08 -23.25
C GLU A 19 -6.19 24.19 -21.78
N VAL A 20 -7.00 23.64 -20.87
CA VAL A 20 -6.68 23.59 -19.43
C VAL A 20 -5.40 22.79 -19.19
N LEU A 21 -5.27 21.60 -19.80
CA LEU A 21 -4.07 20.78 -19.66
C LEU A 21 -2.83 21.50 -20.18
N ARG A 22 -2.93 22.22 -21.30
CA ARG A 22 -1.82 23.03 -21.83
C ARG A 22 -1.40 24.13 -20.85
N ARG A 23 -2.33 24.79 -20.17
CA ARG A 23 -2.03 25.81 -19.15
C ARG A 23 -1.36 25.24 -17.93
N ILE A 24 -1.87 24.12 -17.38
CA ILE A 24 -1.37 23.56 -16.12
C ILE A 24 -0.11 22.71 -16.28
N LEU A 25 0.11 22.07 -17.43
CA LEU A 25 1.28 21.24 -17.70
C LEU A 25 2.36 21.96 -18.52
N GLY A 26 2.02 23.03 -19.23
CA GLY A 26 2.94 23.79 -20.07
C GLY A 26 3.76 24.84 -19.33
N GLN A 27 3.59 25.03 -18.05
CA GLN A 27 4.25 26.05 -17.25
C GLN A 27 4.83 25.47 -15.96
N GLU A 28 6.07 25.83 -15.63
CA GLU A 28 6.68 25.47 -14.35
C GLU A 28 5.89 26.07 -13.18
N HIS A 29 5.77 25.32 -12.11
CA HIS A 29 5.10 25.74 -10.88
C HIS A 29 3.59 26.05 -10.99
N ALA A 30 2.91 25.61 -12.04
CA ALA A 30 1.46 25.76 -12.18
C ALA A 30 0.68 24.68 -11.40
N LEU A 31 1.30 23.55 -11.10
CA LEU A 31 0.70 22.48 -10.31
C LEU A 31 0.93 22.65 -8.80
N PRO A 32 0.02 22.17 -7.94
CA PRO A 32 0.31 22.01 -6.52
C PRO A 32 1.54 21.12 -6.30
N GLU A 33 2.33 21.42 -5.29
CA GLU A 33 3.56 20.69 -4.98
C GLU A 33 3.30 19.18 -4.77
N ASP A 34 2.20 18.84 -4.13
CA ASP A 34 1.76 17.47 -3.89
C ASP A 34 1.17 16.77 -5.13
N TRP A 35 0.91 17.51 -6.23
CA TRP A 35 0.58 16.92 -7.52
C TRP A 35 1.83 16.67 -8.37
N GLU A 36 2.88 17.46 -8.20
CA GLU A 36 4.17 17.28 -8.89
C GLU A 36 4.99 16.16 -8.23
N ALA A 37 5.01 16.14 -6.91
CA ALA A 37 5.68 15.10 -6.16
C ALA A 37 4.85 13.80 -6.16
N LEU A 38 5.48 12.66 -6.41
CA LEU A 38 4.87 11.34 -6.21
C LEU A 38 4.75 11.07 -4.71
N ALA A 39 3.94 11.87 -4.01
CA ALA A 39 3.60 11.59 -2.61
C ALA A 39 2.92 10.23 -2.51
N THR A 40 3.31 9.42 -1.53
CA THR A 40 2.72 8.08 -1.33
C THR A 40 1.38 8.14 -0.62
N THR A 41 1.07 9.27 0.00
CA THR A 41 -0.17 9.52 0.74
C THR A 41 -0.50 11.00 0.76
N TYR A 42 -1.76 11.31 1.01
CA TYR A 42 -2.30 12.66 1.06
C TYR A 42 -2.94 12.96 2.41
N ASP A 43 -3.16 14.21 2.73
CA ASP A 43 -3.88 14.63 3.93
C ASP A 43 -5.33 14.18 3.85
N LEU A 44 -5.80 13.39 4.80
CA LEU A 44 -7.16 12.87 4.82
C LEU A 44 -8.25 13.97 4.79
N PRO A 45 -8.09 15.13 5.48
CA PRO A 45 -9.06 16.23 5.40
C PRO A 45 -9.17 16.87 4.01
N ARG A 46 -8.18 16.64 3.14
CA ARG A 46 -8.18 17.14 1.75
C ARG A 46 -8.54 16.05 0.73
N PHE A 47 -8.79 14.86 1.21
CA PHE A 47 -9.23 13.74 0.40
C PHE A 47 -10.72 13.85 0.08
N HIS A 48 -11.07 13.52 -1.15
CA HIS A 48 -12.43 13.46 -1.67
C HIS A 48 -12.68 12.14 -2.37
N SER A 49 -13.93 11.84 -2.68
CA SER A 49 -14.21 10.81 -3.66
C SER A 49 -13.74 11.24 -5.06
N GLU A 50 -13.43 10.27 -5.93
CA GLU A 50 -13.05 10.56 -7.33
C GLU A 50 -14.07 11.49 -8.01
N ALA A 51 -15.37 11.26 -7.76
CA ALA A 51 -16.44 12.07 -8.35
C ALA A 51 -16.42 13.52 -7.85
N GLU A 52 -16.20 13.73 -6.55
CA GLU A 52 -16.10 15.07 -5.97
C GLU A 52 -14.83 15.80 -6.44
N PHE A 53 -13.69 15.11 -6.46
CA PHE A 53 -12.46 15.65 -7.02
C PHE A 53 -12.67 16.11 -8.46
N LEU A 54 -13.25 15.26 -9.32
CA LEU A 54 -13.51 15.60 -10.72
C LEU A 54 -14.49 16.76 -10.86
N ALA A 55 -15.51 16.86 -10.01
CA ALA A 55 -16.44 17.99 -10.00
C ALA A 55 -15.73 19.31 -9.65
N ARG A 56 -14.86 19.29 -8.62
CA ARG A 56 -14.04 20.45 -8.22
C ARG A 56 -13.05 20.84 -9.31
N PHE A 57 -12.34 19.86 -9.88
CA PHE A 57 -11.41 20.09 -11.00
C PHE A 57 -12.12 20.73 -12.19
N GLN A 58 -13.26 20.22 -12.61
CA GLN A 58 -14.03 20.79 -13.72
C GLN A 58 -14.55 22.21 -13.40
N ALA A 59 -14.90 22.50 -12.17
CA ALA A 59 -15.26 23.86 -11.74
C ALA A 59 -14.06 24.81 -11.82
N ALA A 60 -12.91 24.40 -11.30
CA ALA A 60 -11.65 25.15 -11.40
C ALA A 60 -11.24 25.39 -12.87
N ALA A 61 -11.35 24.36 -13.71
CA ALA A 61 -11.07 24.45 -15.15
C ALA A 61 -11.97 25.47 -15.87
N ARG A 62 -13.27 25.48 -15.59
CA ARG A 62 -14.19 26.49 -16.14
C ARG A 62 -13.82 27.90 -15.67
N GLN A 63 -13.42 28.04 -14.41
CA GLN A 63 -12.97 29.34 -13.89
C GLN A 63 -11.66 29.79 -14.57
N MET A 64 -10.70 28.89 -14.80
CA MET A 64 -9.47 29.18 -15.53
C MET A 64 -9.74 29.67 -16.94
N LEU A 65 -10.68 29.05 -17.65
CA LEU A 65 -11.06 29.42 -18.99
C LEU A 65 -11.83 30.75 -19.03
N ALA A 66 -12.85 30.91 -18.19
CA ALA A 66 -13.72 32.08 -18.17
C ALA A 66 -13.00 33.36 -17.73
N GLN A 67 -11.98 33.26 -16.87
CA GLN A 67 -11.18 34.36 -16.36
C GLN A 67 -9.82 34.51 -17.09
N GLU A 68 -9.57 33.71 -18.12
CA GLU A 68 -8.31 33.67 -18.87
C GLU A 68 -7.06 33.60 -17.96
N ILE A 69 -7.10 32.71 -16.94
CA ILE A 69 -6.01 32.57 -15.98
C ILE A 69 -4.85 31.84 -16.64
N HIS A 70 -3.68 32.49 -16.69
CA HIS A 70 -2.43 31.89 -17.17
C HIS A 70 -1.30 32.00 -16.14
N ASP A 71 -1.51 32.71 -15.04
CA ASP A 71 -0.53 32.95 -13.99
C ASP A 71 -0.34 31.69 -13.13
N PRO A 72 0.90 31.10 -13.07
CA PRO A 72 1.15 29.84 -12.35
C PRO A 72 0.72 29.83 -10.88
N PRO A 73 0.99 30.86 -10.05
CA PRO A 73 0.50 30.91 -8.68
C PRO A 73 -1.03 30.81 -8.56
N ARG A 74 -1.79 31.45 -9.45
CA ARG A 74 -3.26 31.40 -9.45
C ARG A 74 -3.78 30.05 -9.93
N LEU A 75 -3.13 29.47 -10.96
CA LEU A 75 -3.44 28.11 -11.42
C LEU A 75 -3.23 27.12 -10.29
N ARG A 76 -2.09 27.19 -9.61
CA ARG A 76 -1.75 26.34 -8.45
C ARG A 76 -2.77 26.48 -7.33
N ALA A 77 -3.17 27.68 -6.96
CA ALA A 77 -4.15 27.91 -5.91
C ALA A 77 -5.51 27.25 -6.24
N LEU A 78 -6.01 27.44 -7.46
CA LEU A 78 -7.26 26.80 -7.90
C LEU A 78 -7.20 25.28 -7.90
N LEU A 79 -6.06 24.69 -8.29
CA LEU A 79 -5.88 23.25 -8.27
C LEU A 79 -5.70 22.71 -6.85
N ALA A 80 -5.05 23.44 -5.96
CA ALA A 80 -4.90 23.07 -4.56
C ALA A 80 -6.25 22.92 -3.85
N ASP A 81 -7.23 23.76 -4.20
CA ASP A 81 -8.60 23.69 -3.68
C ASP A 81 -9.38 22.44 -4.17
N CYS A 82 -8.90 21.78 -5.22
CA CYS A 82 -9.52 20.53 -5.69
C CYS A 82 -9.28 19.37 -4.74
N GLY A 83 -8.21 19.41 -3.95
CA GLY A 83 -7.79 18.31 -3.10
C GLY A 83 -7.28 17.11 -3.90
N HIS A 84 -7.54 15.91 -3.39
CA HIS A 84 -7.10 14.65 -3.96
C HIS A 84 -8.26 13.69 -4.22
N PRO A 85 -8.21 12.84 -5.27
CA PRO A 85 -9.29 11.86 -5.56
C PRO A 85 -9.25 10.66 -4.63
N TYR A 86 -8.12 10.41 -3.95
CA TYR A 86 -7.88 9.29 -3.06
C TYR A 86 -6.89 9.69 -1.96
N ASP A 87 -6.96 9.04 -0.82
CA ASP A 87 -6.02 9.18 0.29
C ASP A 87 -4.65 8.55 0.02
N TYR A 88 -4.57 7.71 -1.01
CA TYR A 88 -3.41 6.89 -1.30
C TYR A 88 -3.06 6.88 -2.79
N ALA A 89 -1.82 7.23 -3.14
CA ALA A 89 -1.35 7.31 -4.53
C ALA A 89 -1.47 5.98 -5.31
N ARG A 90 -1.50 4.84 -4.63
CA ARG A 90 -1.72 3.54 -5.25
C ARG A 90 -3.14 3.35 -5.80
N LEU A 91 -4.11 4.06 -5.23
CA LEU A 91 -5.50 4.04 -5.71
C LEU A 91 -5.70 5.01 -6.87
N GLY A 92 -5.03 6.13 -6.85
CA GLY A 92 -5.08 7.15 -7.88
C GLY A 92 -4.31 8.39 -7.48
N HIS A 93 -3.83 9.10 -8.50
CA HIS A 93 -3.13 10.36 -8.37
C HIS A 93 -3.95 11.46 -9.06
N PRO A 94 -3.96 12.71 -8.59
CA PRO A 94 -4.71 13.78 -9.24
C PRO A 94 -4.50 13.85 -10.76
N LEU A 95 -3.24 13.84 -11.22
CA LEU A 95 -2.92 13.86 -12.66
C LEU A 95 -3.39 12.61 -13.40
N SER A 96 -3.32 11.42 -12.78
CA SER A 96 -3.86 10.20 -13.37
C SER A 96 -5.37 10.29 -13.54
N THR A 97 -6.07 10.81 -12.53
CA THR A 97 -7.54 10.96 -12.56
C THR A 97 -7.97 11.99 -13.60
N VAL A 98 -7.24 13.08 -13.76
CA VAL A 98 -7.49 14.07 -14.83
C VAL A 98 -7.20 13.48 -16.21
N TYR A 99 -6.11 12.70 -16.33
CA TYR A 99 -5.78 11.99 -17.58
C TYR A 99 -6.85 10.95 -17.96
N GLU A 100 -7.35 10.21 -16.97
CA GLU A 100 -8.45 9.27 -17.16
C GLU A 100 -9.76 9.97 -17.59
N LEU A 101 -10.04 11.16 -17.06
CA LEU A 101 -11.14 12.02 -17.52
C LEU A 101 -10.95 12.44 -18.98
N TYR A 102 -9.74 12.88 -19.36
CA TYR A 102 -9.42 13.27 -20.73
C TYR A 102 -9.66 12.10 -21.70
N LEU A 103 -9.09 10.94 -21.40
CA LEU A 103 -9.26 9.75 -22.25
C LEU A 103 -10.72 9.28 -22.30
N ARG A 104 -11.47 9.38 -21.20
CA ARG A 104 -12.89 9.04 -21.20
C ARG A 104 -13.68 9.94 -22.16
N ASN A 105 -13.40 11.23 -22.17
CA ASN A 105 -14.06 12.18 -23.07
C ASN A 105 -13.61 11.97 -24.55
N LEU A 106 -12.33 11.61 -24.76
CA LEU A 106 -11.78 11.35 -26.07
C LEU A 106 -12.35 10.07 -26.71
N THR A 107 -12.48 8.99 -25.92
CA THR A 107 -12.79 7.64 -26.43
C THR A 107 -14.25 7.25 -26.26
N GLY A 108 -15.07 8.03 -25.55
CA GLY A 108 -16.44 7.67 -25.22
C GLY A 108 -16.55 6.50 -24.22
N ALA A 109 -15.44 6.10 -23.58
CA ALA A 109 -15.44 5.02 -22.60
C ALA A 109 -16.36 5.34 -21.42
N GLY A 110 -17.06 4.33 -20.88
CA GLY A 110 -17.81 4.46 -19.65
C GLY A 110 -16.91 4.71 -18.44
N ARG A 111 -15.76 4.05 -18.42
CA ARG A 111 -14.69 4.25 -17.44
C ARG A 111 -13.31 4.07 -18.07
N VAL A 112 -12.35 4.78 -17.53
CA VAL A 112 -10.93 4.64 -17.88
C VAL A 112 -10.14 4.40 -16.58
N VAL A 113 -9.19 3.47 -16.63
CA VAL A 113 -8.26 3.20 -15.52
C VAL A 113 -6.85 3.10 -16.07
N SER A 114 -5.95 3.91 -15.54
CA SER A 114 -4.53 3.91 -15.91
C SER A 114 -3.70 3.07 -14.93
N PHE A 115 -2.64 2.45 -15.42
CA PHE A 115 -1.73 1.59 -14.66
C PHE A 115 -0.28 1.93 -14.99
N ALA A 116 0.60 1.90 -14.01
CA ALA A 116 2.06 1.94 -14.23
C ALA A 116 2.61 0.60 -14.76
N SER A 117 1.78 -0.13 -15.52
CA SER A 117 2.07 -1.46 -16.05
C SER A 117 1.26 -1.70 -17.32
N ARG A 118 1.93 -2.10 -18.39
CA ARG A 118 1.28 -2.45 -19.67
C ARG A 118 0.47 -3.72 -19.54
N THR A 119 1.04 -4.74 -18.89
CA THR A 119 0.36 -6.03 -18.75
C THR A 119 -0.78 -5.96 -17.74
N LYS A 120 -0.65 -5.18 -16.68
CA LYS A 120 -1.72 -5.06 -15.68
C LYS A 120 -2.99 -4.43 -16.23
N ALA A 121 -2.87 -3.55 -17.19
CA ALA A 121 -4.03 -2.95 -17.85
C ALA A 121 -4.98 -3.99 -18.46
N PHE A 122 -4.48 -5.08 -19.05
CA PHE A 122 -5.35 -6.16 -19.54
C PHE A 122 -5.50 -7.35 -18.59
N LEU A 123 -4.58 -7.55 -17.65
CA LEU A 123 -4.72 -8.62 -16.65
C LEU A 123 -5.73 -8.24 -15.55
N ALA A 124 -5.85 -6.96 -15.18
CA ALA A 124 -6.76 -6.53 -14.14
C ALA A 124 -8.24 -6.90 -14.40
N PRO A 125 -8.82 -6.71 -15.58
CA PRO A 125 -10.18 -7.17 -15.86
C PRO A 125 -10.32 -8.70 -15.85
N ILE A 126 -9.28 -9.45 -16.23
CA ILE A 126 -9.27 -10.92 -16.12
C ILE A 126 -9.29 -11.32 -14.63
N GLU A 127 -8.44 -10.72 -13.82
CA GLU A 127 -8.39 -10.96 -12.37
C GLU A 127 -9.70 -10.56 -11.67
N ALA A 128 -10.32 -9.45 -12.07
CA ALA A 128 -11.61 -9.03 -11.54
C ALA A 128 -12.74 -10.03 -11.86
N ARG A 129 -12.70 -10.61 -13.07
CA ARG A 129 -13.69 -11.62 -13.48
C ARG A 129 -13.50 -12.97 -12.81
N ARG A 130 -12.31 -13.31 -12.35
CA ARG A 130 -12.08 -14.54 -11.58
C ARG A 130 -12.81 -14.57 -10.25
N MET A 131 -13.10 -13.40 -9.67
CA MET A 131 -13.96 -13.27 -8.49
C MET A 131 -15.43 -13.60 -8.79
N GLU A 132 -15.83 -13.63 -10.07
CA GLU A 132 -17.14 -14.03 -10.57
C GLU A 132 -16.91 -14.86 -11.83
N PRO A 133 -16.87 -16.19 -11.74
CA PRO A 133 -16.47 -17.06 -12.86
C PRO A 133 -17.30 -16.82 -14.11
N SER A 134 -16.67 -16.32 -15.15
CA SER A 134 -17.26 -16.08 -16.46
C SER A 134 -16.18 -16.20 -17.52
N PRO A 135 -16.47 -16.73 -18.69
CA PRO A 135 -15.51 -16.84 -19.78
C PRO A 135 -14.91 -15.49 -20.15
N VAL A 136 -13.62 -15.47 -20.45
CA VAL A 136 -12.90 -14.28 -20.92
C VAL A 136 -12.27 -14.58 -22.27
N ARG A 137 -12.42 -13.67 -23.23
CA ARG A 137 -11.75 -13.69 -24.53
C ARG A 137 -10.79 -12.52 -24.62
N LEU A 138 -9.53 -12.82 -24.84
CA LEU A 138 -8.45 -11.85 -24.97
C LEU A 138 -7.94 -11.87 -26.43
N TYR A 139 -8.16 -10.79 -27.15
CA TYR A 139 -7.65 -10.57 -28.48
C TYR A 139 -6.53 -9.54 -28.44
N ALA A 140 -5.39 -9.85 -29.06
CA ALA A 140 -4.26 -8.93 -29.11
C ALA A 140 -3.87 -8.65 -30.55
N ALA A 141 -3.66 -7.39 -30.93
CA ALA A 141 -3.18 -6.97 -32.22
C ALA A 141 -1.78 -7.53 -32.54
N GLY A 142 -0.94 -7.69 -31.56
CA GLY A 142 0.38 -8.28 -31.63
C GLY A 142 0.54 -9.49 -30.71
N ARG A 143 1.78 -9.77 -30.30
CA ARG A 143 2.07 -10.76 -29.26
C ARG A 143 1.89 -10.13 -27.89
N LEU A 144 1.28 -10.88 -26.97
CA LEU A 144 1.19 -10.47 -25.57
C LEU A 144 2.58 -10.50 -24.91
N PRO A 145 2.91 -9.52 -24.10
CA PRO A 145 4.17 -9.49 -23.35
C PRO A 145 4.12 -10.43 -22.12
N LEU A 146 3.72 -11.67 -22.33
CA LEU A 146 3.57 -12.70 -21.30
C LEU A 146 4.42 -13.92 -21.63
N SER A 147 4.99 -14.57 -20.62
CA SER A 147 5.66 -15.85 -20.78
C SER A 147 4.70 -16.94 -21.25
N ALA A 148 5.24 -17.97 -21.88
CA ALA A 148 4.44 -19.14 -22.30
C ALA A 148 3.75 -19.82 -21.10
N ALA A 149 4.43 -19.86 -19.94
CA ALA A 149 3.88 -20.40 -18.70
C ALA A 149 2.67 -19.59 -18.22
N LYS A 150 2.76 -18.25 -18.23
CA LYS A 150 1.65 -17.37 -17.84
C LYS A 150 0.47 -17.50 -18.79
N GLN A 151 0.73 -17.57 -20.10
CA GLN A 151 -0.34 -17.79 -21.08
C GLN A 151 -1.01 -19.17 -20.89
N ALA A 152 -0.24 -20.23 -20.59
CA ALA A 152 -0.79 -21.55 -20.28
C ALA A 152 -1.66 -21.52 -19.01
N ALA A 153 -1.21 -20.83 -17.96
CA ALA A 153 -1.99 -20.65 -16.75
C ALA A 153 -3.31 -19.90 -16.97
N LEU A 154 -3.31 -18.86 -17.82
CA LEU A 154 -4.53 -18.14 -18.19
C LEU A 154 -5.49 -19.04 -18.99
N ARG A 155 -4.99 -19.85 -19.95
CA ARG A 155 -5.81 -20.82 -20.69
C ARG A 155 -6.42 -21.88 -19.76
N ALA A 156 -5.67 -22.37 -18.77
CA ALA A 156 -6.19 -23.29 -17.76
C ALA A 156 -7.32 -22.66 -16.92
N GLN A 157 -7.36 -21.34 -16.81
CA GLN A 157 -8.43 -20.57 -16.17
C GLN A 157 -9.55 -20.14 -17.12
N GLN A 158 -9.72 -20.83 -18.23
CA GLN A 158 -10.76 -20.56 -19.25
C GLN A 158 -10.65 -19.18 -19.93
N VAL A 159 -9.44 -18.62 -20.03
CA VAL A 159 -9.17 -17.45 -20.84
C VAL A 159 -8.79 -17.90 -22.26
N GLU A 160 -9.63 -17.58 -23.24
CA GLU A 160 -9.30 -17.77 -24.66
C GLU A 160 -8.35 -16.66 -25.09
N ILE A 161 -7.17 -17.00 -25.62
CA ILE A 161 -6.12 -16.03 -26.03
C ILE A 161 -5.88 -16.14 -27.52
N HIS A 162 -6.07 -15.02 -28.23
CA HIS A 162 -5.87 -14.85 -29.66
C HIS A 162 -4.85 -13.73 -29.89
N GLU A 163 -3.62 -14.09 -30.28
CA GLU A 163 -2.55 -13.15 -30.63
C GLU A 163 -2.50 -12.87 -32.14
N ASN A 164 -1.91 -11.74 -32.51
CA ASN A 164 -1.78 -11.26 -33.89
C ASN A 164 -3.15 -11.20 -34.65
N TRP A 165 -4.17 -10.75 -33.92
CA TRP A 165 -5.52 -10.66 -34.41
C TRP A 165 -5.70 -9.45 -35.33
N THR A 166 -6.15 -9.67 -36.58
CA THR A 166 -6.32 -8.62 -37.61
C THR A 166 -7.76 -8.47 -38.12
N GLY A 167 -8.67 -9.33 -37.66
CA GLY A 167 -10.07 -9.31 -38.09
C GLY A 167 -10.97 -8.50 -37.14
N PRO A 168 -12.24 -8.26 -37.50
CA PRO A 168 -13.24 -7.73 -36.59
C PRO A 168 -13.43 -8.70 -35.42
N LEU A 169 -13.72 -8.16 -34.23
CA LEU A 169 -13.99 -9.01 -33.07
C LEU A 169 -15.31 -9.76 -33.27
N PRO A 170 -15.41 -11.03 -32.85
CA PRO A 170 -16.67 -11.76 -32.84
C PRO A 170 -17.69 -11.07 -31.95
N GLU A 171 -18.96 -11.17 -32.30
CA GLU A 171 -20.04 -10.67 -31.41
C GLU A 171 -19.87 -11.20 -29.97
N ALA A 172 -20.02 -10.30 -29.03
CA ALA A 172 -19.88 -10.64 -27.61
C ALA A 172 -20.94 -11.65 -27.18
N ALA A 173 -20.54 -12.87 -26.87
CA ALA A 173 -21.46 -13.84 -26.28
C ALA A 173 -21.93 -13.33 -24.89
N ARG A 174 -23.23 -13.45 -24.62
CA ARG A 174 -23.81 -12.99 -23.35
C ARG A 174 -23.09 -13.62 -22.15
N GLY A 175 -22.58 -12.80 -21.25
CA GLY A 175 -21.83 -13.23 -20.06
C GLY A 175 -20.34 -13.48 -20.27
N THR A 176 -19.83 -13.36 -21.51
CA THR A 176 -18.40 -13.43 -21.82
C THR A 176 -17.80 -12.03 -21.82
N LEU A 177 -16.67 -11.84 -21.15
CA LEU A 177 -15.91 -10.59 -21.20
C LEU A 177 -14.96 -10.63 -22.39
N THR A 178 -15.07 -9.67 -23.30
CA THR A 178 -14.19 -9.52 -24.46
C THR A 178 -13.22 -8.36 -24.22
N ILE A 179 -11.92 -8.66 -24.23
CA ILE A 179 -10.85 -7.68 -24.05
C ILE A 179 -10.02 -7.62 -25.34
N TYR A 180 -9.78 -6.41 -25.83
CA TYR A 180 -8.84 -6.17 -26.93
C TYR A 180 -7.58 -5.46 -26.42
N VAL A 181 -6.41 -5.97 -26.81
CA VAL A 181 -5.11 -5.41 -26.44
C VAL A 181 -4.45 -4.83 -27.68
N SER A 182 -4.11 -3.56 -27.62
CA SER A 182 -3.44 -2.82 -28.69
C SER A 182 -2.20 -2.10 -28.14
N ASP A 183 -1.13 -2.07 -28.93
CA ASP A 183 0.05 -1.24 -28.66
C ASP A 183 -0.14 0.21 -29.13
N ALA A 184 -1.21 0.51 -29.85
CA ALA A 184 -1.52 1.85 -30.29
C ALA A 184 -2.10 2.68 -29.12
N PRO A 185 -1.74 3.96 -29.01
CA PRO A 185 -2.41 4.85 -28.07
C PRO A 185 -3.91 4.95 -28.37
N PRO A 186 -4.75 5.18 -27.35
CA PRO A 186 -6.18 5.30 -27.55
C PRO A 186 -6.53 6.45 -28.50
N ALA A 187 -7.34 6.12 -29.51
CA ALA A 187 -7.86 7.09 -30.47
C ALA A 187 -9.33 7.43 -30.14
N LYS A 188 -9.84 8.48 -30.77
CA LYS A 188 -11.26 8.82 -30.70
C LYS A 188 -12.12 7.62 -31.15
N ASP A 189 -13.21 7.40 -30.43
CA ASP A 189 -14.19 6.33 -30.72
C ASP A 189 -13.62 4.89 -30.73
N THR A 190 -12.48 4.68 -30.09
CA THR A 190 -11.77 3.38 -30.08
C THR A 190 -12.68 2.22 -29.65
N LEU A 191 -13.52 2.39 -28.63
CA LEU A 191 -14.40 1.32 -28.15
C LEU A 191 -15.53 0.97 -29.12
N GLU A 192 -16.07 1.96 -29.81
CA GLU A 192 -17.11 1.74 -30.85
C GLU A 192 -16.53 1.03 -32.04
N GLN A 193 -15.31 1.38 -32.46
CA GLN A 193 -14.61 0.76 -33.57
C GLN A 193 -14.25 -0.69 -33.31
N VAL A 194 -13.79 -1.01 -32.10
CA VAL A 194 -13.29 -2.35 -31.77
C VAL A 194 -14.39 -3.30 -31.31
N GLN A 195 -15.53 -2.79 -30.84
CA GLN A 195 -16.67 -3.58 -30.34
C GLN A 195 -16.32 -4.53 -29.17
N ALA A 196 -15.30 -4.20 -28.36
CA ALA A 196 -14.92 -4.94 -27.16
C ALA A 196 -15.61 -4.39 -25.89
N ASP A 197 -15.69 -5.21 -24.84
CA ASP A 197 -16.13 -4.76 -23.51
C ASP A 197 -15.07 -3.88 -22.85
N ALA A 198 -13.81 -4.17 -23.12
CA ALA A 198 -12.69 -3.36 -22.68
C ALA A 198 -11.57 -3.37 -23.72
N VAL A 199 -10.87 -2.24 -23.82
CA VAL A 199 -9.67 -2.08 -24.64
C VAL A 199 -8.51 -1.70 -23.73
N SER A 200 -7.41 -2.46 -23.81
CA SER A 200 -6.16 -2.15 -23.16
C SER A 200 -5.17 -1.60 -24.18
N CYS A 201 -4.61 -0.43 -23.89
CA CYS A 201 -3.59 0.19 -24.73
C CYS A 201 -2.32 0.43 -23.92
N SER A 202 -1.15 0.31 -24.57
CA SER A 202 0.12 0.73 -23.98
C SER A 202 0.28 2.26 -24.08
N VAL A 203 0.78 2.87 -23.01
CA VAL A 203 1.10 4.30 -22.97
C VAL A 203 2.44 4.45 -22.22
N ASP A 204 3.50 4.80 -22.93
CA ASP A 204 4.87 4.85 -22.40
C ASP A 204 5.25 3.56 -21.66
N GLU A 205 5.63 3.66 -20.38
CA GLU A 205 5.94 2.52 -19.51
C GLU A 205 4.69 1.89 -18.88
N GLY A 206 3.53 2.50 -19.05
CA GLY A 206 2.27 2.08 -18.45
C GLY A 206 1.25 1.52 -19.44
N GLY A 207 0.04 1.32 -18.96
CA GLY A 207 -1.10 0.90 -19.76
C GLY A 207 -2.39 1.58 -19.31
N VAL A 208 -3.33 1.65 -20.22
CA VAL A 208 -4.66 2.21 -19.98
C VAL A 208 -5.71 1.15 -20.33
N LEU A 209 -6.67 0.98 -19.45
CA LEU A 209 -7.86 0.16 -19.65
C LEU A 209 -9.06 1.07 -19.91
N LEU A 210 -9.62 0.97 -21.10
CA LEU A 210 -10.86 1.63 -21.51
C LEU A 210 -12.00 0.62 -21.35
N ILE A 211 -12.98 0.92 -20.54
CA ILE A 211 -14.12 0.05 -20.25
C ILE A 211 -15.36 0.64 -20.93
N ARG A 212 -16.04 -0.16 -21.75
CA ARG A 212 -17.27 0.23 -22.43
C ARG A 212 -18.40 0.46 -21.40
N GLN A 213 -19.24 1.43 -21.67
CA GLN A 213 -20.43 1.68 -20.85
C GLN A 213 -21.33 0.43 -20.81
N GLY A 214 -21.72 0.00 -19.62
CA GLY A 214 -22.53 -1.19 -19.41
C GLY A 214 -21.77 -2.54 -19.48
N ALA A 215 -20.44 -2.53 -19.65
CA ALA A 215 -19.65 -3.74 -19.51
C ALA A 215 -19.78 -4.28 -18.06
N ALA A 216 -19.89 -5.60 -17.94
CA ALA A 216 -20.04 -6.26 -16.63
C ALA A 216 -18.67 -6.39 -15.94
N LEU A 217 -18.06 -5.25 -15.61
CA LEU A 217 -16.81 -5.15 -14.84
C LEU A 217 -17.04 -4.25 -13.63
N ASP A 218 -16.78 -4.77 -12.44
CA ASP A 218 -16.88 -4.02 -11.19
C ASP A 218 -15.68 -3.06 -11.04
N PRO A 219 -15.93 -1.73 -11.01
CA PRO A 219 -14.86 -0.75 -10.85
C PRO A 219 -14.09 -0.88 -9.54
N GLN A 220 -14.74 -1.31 -8.45
CA GLN A 220 -14.09 -1.46 -7.15
C GLN A 220 -13.08 -2.60 -7.17
N LYS A 221 -13.41 -3.71 -7.84
CA LYS A 221 -12.47 -4.83 -8.04
C LYS A 221 -11.26 -4.42 -8.89
N ILE A 222 -11.47 -3.65 -9.95
CA ILE A 222 -10.36 -3.09 -10.75
C ILE A 222 -9.47 -2.20 -9.89
N GLN A 223 -10.03 -1.38 -9.04
CA GLN A 223 -9.28 -0.51 -8.14
C GLN A 223 -8.49 -1.27 -7.07
N LEU A 224 -9.07 -2.35 -6.52
CA LEU A 224 -8.36 -3.25 -5.60
C LEU A 224 -7.13 -3.89 -6.27
N ILE A 225 -7.28 -4.31 -7.50
CA ILE A 225 -6.18 -4.87 -8.30
C ILE A 225 -5.14 -3.77 -8.62
N ARG A 226 -5.57 -2.54 -8.87
CA ARG A 226 -4.69 -1.39 -9.10
C ARG A 226 -3.79 -1.07 -7.89
N LYS A 227 -4.20 -1.39 -6.65
CA LYS A 227 -3.36 -1.22 -5.45
C LYS A 227 -2.01 -1.95 -5.55
N ARG A 228 -1.89 -3.00 -6.35
CA ARG A 228 -0.64 -3.75 -6.58
C ARG A 228 0.28 -3.11 -7.60
N THR A 229 -0.24 -2.16 -8.36
CA THR A 229 0.49 -1.27 -9.24
C THR A 229 0.16 0.16 -8.84
N VAL A 230 0.69 1.14 -9.48
CA VAL A 230 0.29 2.53 -9.31
C VAL A 230 -0.38 3.06 -10.56
N ALA A 231 -1.12 4.16 -10.43
CA ALA A 231 -1.58 4.92 -11.58
C ALA A 231 -0.38 5.33 -12.43
N ALA A 232 -0.54 5.27 -13.75
CA ALA A 232 0.55 5.49 -14.69
C ALA A 232 1.13 6.89 -14.56
N LEU A 233 2.40 7.00 -14.23
CA LEU A 233 3.20 8.19 -14.48
C LEU A 233 4.72 7.90 -14.49
N LEU A 234 5.37 8.24 -15.61
CA LEU A 234 6.71 8.75 -15.87
C LEU A 234 7.97 7.85 -15.94
N ALA A 235 8.84 8.31 -16.86
CA ALA A 235 9.99 7.67 -17.53
C ALA A 235 11.33 7.63 -16.78
N ALA A 236 12.09 6.77 -17.16
CA ALA A 236 13.41 6.17 -17.44
C ALA A 236 14.71 6.69 -16.78
N ASN A 237 15.56 5.74 -16.26
CA ASN A 237 17.00 5.68 -16.52
C ASN A 237 17.73 4.42 -15.96
N ALA A 238 18.40 3.65 -16.82
CA ALA A 238 19.07 2.38 -16.52
C ALA A 238 20.34 2.48 -15.61
N LYS A 239 20.87 3.69 -15.38
CA LYS A 239 22.04 3.90 -14.51
C LYS A 239 21.79 3.58 -13.04
N THR A 240 20.57 3.73 -12.59
CA THR A 240 20.18 3.65 -11.16
C THR A 240 20.15 2.20 -10.66
N GLU A 241 19.82 1.22 -11.52
CA GLU A 241 19.77 -0.19 -11.15
C GLU A 241 21.14 -0.72 -10.71
N LEU A 242 22.20 -0.35 -11.43
CA LEU A 242 23.57 -0.75 -11.09
C LEU A 242 24.05 -0.12 -9.76
N GLN A 243 23.64 1.11 -9.45
CA GLN A 243 23.97 1.76 -8.18
C GLN A 243 23.31 1.05 -6.99
N LEU A 244 22.05 0.61 -7.15
CA LEU A 244 21.32 -0.10 -6.10
C LEU A 244 21.91 -1.48 -5.80
N LEU A 245 22.41 -2.19 -6.80
CA LEU A 245 23.11 -3.47 -6.60
C LEU A 245 24.33 -3.33 -5.69
N ILE A 246 24.96 -2.17 -5.65
CA ILE A 246 26.11 -1.87 -4.79
C ILE A 246 25.67 -1.40 -3.40
N LEU A 247 24.62 -0.57 -3.33
CA LEU A 247 24.16 0.06 -2.07
C LEU A 247 23.39 -0.90 -1.16
N LEU A 248 22.52 -1.72 -1.72
CA LEU A 248 21.61 -2.57 -0.93
C LEU A 248 22.33 -3.56 -0.02
N PRO A 249 23.43 -4.27 -0.44
CA PRO A 249 24.14 -5.18 0.45
C PRO A 249 24.79 -4.50 1.66
N GLY A 250 25.21 -3.24 1.50
CA GLY A 250 25.78 -2.46 2.60
C GLY A 250 24.73 -2.03 3.63
N ILE A 251 23.48 -1.86 3.21
CA ILE A 251 22.36 -1.42 4.06
C ILE A 251 21.65 -2.60 4.71
N PHE A 252 21.57 -3.74 4.01
CA PHE A 252 20.92 -4.96 4.50
C PHE A 252 21.96 -6.09 4.66
N PRO A 253 22.75 -6.08 5.74
CA PRO A 253 23.80 -7.08 5.94
C PRO A 253 23.22 -8.50 6.03
N GLY A 254 23.92 -9.46 5.42
CA GLY A 254 23.47 -10.85 5.31
C GLY A 254 22.51 -11.13 4.17
N MET A 255 22.05 -10.10 3.44
CA MET A 255 21.27 -10.27 2.23
C MET A 255 22.12 -10.88 1.12
N ARG A 256 21.56 -11.88 0.41
CA ARG A 256 22.22 -12.50 -0.76
C ARG A 256 21.70 -11.96 -2.08
N ALA A 257 20.39 -11.76 -2.18
CA ALA A 257 19.76 -11.27 -3.39
C ALA A 257 18.55 -10.39 -3.07
N SER A 258 18.18 -9.52 -3.99
CA SER A 258 17.07 -8.60 -3.86
C SER A 258 16.34 -8.39 -5.19
N THR A 259 15.10 -7.93 -5.11
CA THR A 259 14.31 -7.49 -6.26
C THR A 259 13.43 -6.32 -5.83
N CYS A 260 13.32 -5.31 -6.71
CA CYS A 260 12.50 -4.13 -6.48
C CYS A 260 11.23 -4.20 -7.30
N PHE A 261 10.10 -3.94 -6.65
CA PHE A 261 8.76 -3.90 -7.24
C PHE A 261 8.18 -2.49 -7.14
N CYS A 262 7.16 -2.21 -7.95
CA CYS A 262 6.53 -0.88 -7.98
C CYS A 262 5.79 -0.50 -6.68
N THR A 263 5.39 -1.47 -5.87
CA THR A 263 4.75 -1.25 -4.54
C THR A 263 5.10 -2.38 -3.56
N GLY A 264 4.92 -2.15 -2.25
CA GLY A 264 5.02 -3.20 -1.23
C GLY A 264 4.08 -4.37 -1.52
N LEU A 265 2.81 -4.10 -1.82
CA LEU A 265 1.84 -5.14 -2.17
C LEU A 265 2.18 -5.91 -3.46
N ALA A 266 2.88 -5.28 -4.42
CA ALA A 266 3.38 -5.99 -5.60
C ALA A 266 4.51 -6.96 -5.22
N ALA A 267 5.39 -6.57 -4.30
CA ALA A 267 6.43 -7.44 -3.77
C ALA A 267 5.81 -8.62 -2.98
N GLU A 268 4.84 -8.36 -2.10
CA GLU A 268 4.10 -9.40 -1.38
C GLU A 268 3.40 -10.36 -2.33
N ALA A 269 2.64 -9.86 -3.31
CA ALA A 269 1.93 -10.69 -4.28
C ALA A 269 2.89 -11.62 -5.03
N ALA A 270 4.04 -11.10 -5.48
CA ALA A 270 5.04 -11.87 -6.18
C ALA A 270 5.67 -12.95 -5.27
N VAL A 271 6.03 -12.57 -4.04
CA VAL A 271 6.67 -13.49 -3.08
C VAL A 271 5.69 -14.55 -2.59
N PHE A 272 4.45 -14.20 -2.27
CA PHE A 272 3.43 -15.18 -1.86
C PHE A 272 3.13 -16.18 -2.97
N SER A 273 2.88 -15.71 -4.19
CA SER A 273 2.61 -16.60 -5.34
C SER A 273 3.80 -17.50 -5.66
N ALA A 274 5.02 -16.95 -5.63
CA ALA A 274 6.23 -17.70 -5.84
C ALA A 274 6.47 -18.76 -4.75
N THR A 275 6.25 -18.39 -3.49
CA THR A 275 6.38 -19.31 -2.36
C THR A 275 5.40 -20.45 -2.48
N ALA A 276 4.13 -20.14 -2.77
CA ALA A 276 3.10 -21.17 -2.93
C ALA A 276 3.45 -22.12 -4.08
N LYS A 277 3.84 -21.61 -5.24
CA LYS A 277 4.24 -22.42 -6.39
C LYS A 277 5.43 -23.32 -6.07
N VAL A 278 6.51 -22.75 -5.54
CA VAL A 278 7.75 -23.50 -5.26
C VAL A 278 7.53 -24.58 -4.19
N LEU A 279 6.78 -24.28 -3.13
CA LEU A 279 6.52 -25.24 -2.07
C LEU A 279 5.53 -26.34 -2.49
N SER A 280 4.49 -26.01 -3.26
CA SER A 280 3.54 -27.00 -3.79
C SER A 280 4.20 -27.97 -4.75
N GLU A 281 5.04 -27.46 -5.69
CA GLU A 281 5.81 -28.31 -6.60
C GLU A 281 6.77 -29.26 -5.85
N ASN A 282 7.50 -28.74 -4.86
CA ASN A 282 8.43 -29.55 -4.08
C ASN A 282 7.74 -30.62 -3.23
N ALA A 283 6.50 -30.38 -2.78
CA ALA A 283 5.73 -31.31 -1.98
C ALA A 283 4.82 -32.24 -2.82
N GLY A 284 4.67 -31.98 -4.13
CA GLY A 284 3.72 -32.68 -4.98
C GLY A 284 2.25 -32.45 -4.56
N GLN A 285 1.96 -31.29 -3.95
CA GLN A 285 0.62 -30.92 -3.46
C GLN A 285 0.05 -29.74 -4.25
N ALA A 286 -1.27 -29.63 -4.28
CA ALA A 286 -1.95 -28.62 -5.07
C ALA A 286 -1.93 -27.21 -4.44
N SER A 287 -1.86 -27.11 -3.11
CA SER A 287 -1.90 -25.84 -2.38
C SER A 287 -0.97 -25.80 -1.18
N VAL A 288 -0.65 -24.60 -0.74
CA VAL A 288 0.20 -24.28 0.42
C VAL A 288 -0.63 -23.54 1.46
N THR A 289 -0.56 -23.94 2.72
CA THR A 289 -1.20 -23.20 3.80
C THR A 289 -0.38 -21.94 4.11
N LEU A 290 -1.02 -20.76 4.05
CA LEU A 290 -0.42 -19.49 4.43
C LEU A 290 -0.97 -19.03 5.77
N PHE A 291 -0.12 -19.08 6.80
CA PHE A 291 -0.42 -18.51 8.11
C PHE A 291 -0.10 -17.01 8.12
N TYR A 292 -0.97 -16.21 8.69
CA TYR A 292 -0.75 -14.77 8.88
C TYR A 292 -1.61 -14.24 10.02
N ALA A 293 -1.23 -13.11 10.61
CA ALA A 293 -2.05 -12.47 11.64
C ALA A 293 -3.36 -11.94 11.04
N ALA A 294 -4.50 -12.25 11.63
CA ALA A 294 -5.80 -11.76 11.17
C ALA A 294 -5.87 -10.22 11.15
N ASN A 295 -5.12 -9.57 12.04
CA ASN A 295 -5.02 -8.11 12.15
C ASN A 295 -3.79 -7.51 11.44
N CYS A 296 -3.17 -8.21 10.49
CA CYS A 296 -2.10 -7.65 9.67
C CYS A 296 -2.57 -6.42 8.88
N TYR A 297 -1.65 -5.74 8.19
CA TYR A 297 -2.01 -4.62 7.35
C TYR A 297 -3.19 -4.96 6.42
N GLY A 298 -4.23 -4.12 6.41
CA GLY A 298 -5.47 -4.40 5.68
C GLY A 298 -5.28 -4.67 4.18
N GLY A 299 -4.30 -4.02 3.54
CA GLY A 299 -3.95 -4.30 2.15
C GLY A 299 -3.37 -5.68 1.93
N THR A 300 -2.57 -6.20 2.87
CA THR A 300 -2.02 -7.56 2.85
C THR A 300 -3.12 -8.59 3.10
N HIS A 301 -4.00 -8.33 4.07
CA HIS A 301 -5.17 -9.18 4.31
C HIS A 301 -6.03 -9.34 3.05
N GLN A 302 -6.39 -8.21 2.41
CA GLN A 302 -7.15 -8.24 1.16
C GLN A 302 -6.41 -8.98 0.04
N LEU A 303 -5.10 -8.77 -0.08
CA LEU A 303 -4.27 -9.47 -1.08
C LEU A 303 -4.36 -10.99 -0.90
N ILE A 304 -4.23 -11.47 0.33
CA ILE A 304 -4.24 -12.91 0.63
C ILE A 304 -5.65 -13.48 0.45
N ASP A 305 -6.64 -12.92 1.12
CA ASP A 305 -7.96 -13.53 1.24
C ASP A 305 -8.86 -13.30 0.01
N GLU A 306 -8.78 -12.13 -0.60
CA GLU A 306 -9.66 -11.78 -1.73
C GLU A 306 -9.04 -12.05 -3.11
N ILE A 307 -7.70 -12.06 -3.22
CA ILE A 307 -7.01 -12.16 -4.51
C ILE A 307 -6.27 -13.48 -4.66
N LEU A 308 -5.29 -13.75 -3.81
CA LEU A 308 -4.42 -14.93 -3.96
C LEU A 308 -5.13 -16.25 -3.65
N ARG A 309 -6.12 -16.22 -2.77
CA ARG A 309 -7.00 -17.36 -2.52
C ARG A 309 -7.67 -17.89 -3.79
N GLN A 310 -8.00 -16.99 -4.73
CA GLN A 310 -8.66 -17.35 -6.00
C GLN A 310 -7.75 -18.15 -6.94
N ASP A 311 -6.42 -18.07 -6.74
CA ASP A 311 -5.47 -18.83 -7.55
C ASP A 311 -5.44 -20.33 -7.21
N GLY A 312 -6.04 -20.72 -6.08
CA GLY A 312 -6.08 -22.11 -5.62
C GLY A 312 -4.72 -22.67 -5.15
N LEU A 313 -3.64 -21.87 -5.26
CA LEU A 313 -2.30 -22.23 -4.80
C LEU A 313 -2.10 -21.97 -3.30
N ILE A 314 -2.90 -21.10 -2.73
CA ILE A 314 -2.82 -20.69 -1.33
C ILE A 314 -4.12 -21.03 -0.62
N THR A 315 -3.99 -21.67 0.54
CA THR A 315 -5.06 -21.83 1.52
C THR A 315 -4.82 -20.87 2.67
N PRO A 316 -5.51 -19.71 2.73
CA PRO A 316 -5.34 -18.73 3.79
C PRO A 316 -5.74 -19.30 5.15
N LYS A 317 -4.89 -19.08 6.15
CA LYS A 317 -5.19 -19.41 7.55
C LYS A 317 -4.90 -18.21 8.45
N PRO A 318 -5.85 -17.26 8.57
CA PRO A 318 -5.71 -16.13 9.48
C PRO A 318 -5.69 -16.64 10.92
N LEU A 319 -4.74 -16.15 11.71
CA LEU A 319 -4.58 -16.48 13.12
C LEU A 319 -5.01 -15.28 13.97
N ALA A 320 -5.98 -15.48 14.84
CA ALA A 320 -6.42 -14.46 15.78
C ALA A 320 -5.33 -14.24 16.84
N VAL A 321 -4.77 -13.03 16.89
CA VAL A 321 -3.71 -12.67 17.84
C VAL A 321 -4.29 -12.15 19.14
N LEU A 322 -5.45 -11.48 19.07
CA LEU A 322 -6.17 -10.98 20.22
C LEU A 322 -7.18 -12.05 20.70
N ASP A 323 -6.98 -12.53 21.92
CA ASP A 323 -7.90 -13.43 22.60
C ASP A 323 -8.54 -12.69 23.78
N PRO A 324 -9.84 -12.34 23.71
CA PRO A 324 -10.52 -11.64 24.81
C PRO A 324 -10.43 -12.41 26.13
N ASN A 325 -10.41 -13.74 26.09
CA ASN A 325 -10.29 -14.57 27.30
C ASN A 325 -8.87 -14.53 27.87
N ALA A 326 -7.85 -14.57 27.00
CA ALA A 326 -6.46 -14.45 27.42
C ALA A 326 -6.16 -13.06 28.02
N ALA A 327 -6.74 -12.00 27.48
CA ALA A 327 -6.65 -10.66 28.02
C ALA A 327 -7.28 -10.54 29.42
N GLN A 328 -8.44 -11.17 29.65
CA GLN A 328 -9.08 -11.26 30.98
C GLN A 328 -8.23 -12.03 32.01
N GLU A 329 -7.42 -12.98 31.54
CA GLU A 329 -6.47 -13.74 32.36
C GLU A 329 -5.10 -13.04 32.52
N GLY A 330 -4.92 -11.82 31.98
CA GLY A 330 -3.66 -11.08 32.00
C GLY A 330 -2.55 -11.71 31.15
N ARG A 331 -2.90 -12.56 30.16
CA ARG A 331 -1.95 -13.18 29.22
C ARG A 331 -1.98 -12.44 27.89
N GLU A 332 -0.82 -12.06 27.40
CA GLU A 332 -0.66 -11.58 26.03
C GLU A 332 -0.44 -12.80 25.11
N VAL A 333 -1.31 -13.00 24.13
CA VAL A 333 -1.18 -14.05 23.14
C VAL A 333 -0.53 -13.48 21.87
N THR A 334 0.65 -13.98 21.55
CA THR A 334 1.40 -13.52 20.38
C THR A 334 1.05 -14.35 19.14
N LEU A 335 1.38 -13.82 17.95
CA LEU A 335 1.25 -14.60 16.70
C LEU A 335 2.09 -15.88 16.75
N VAL A 336 3.25 -15.87 17.41
CA VAL A 336 4.11 -17.06 17.58
C VAL A 336 3.38 -18.15 18.38
N ASP A 337 2.61 -17.79 19.42
CA ASP A 337 1.79 -18.74 20.16
C ASP A 337 0.77 -19.41 19.24
N ARG A 338 0.05 -18.61 18.46
CA ARG A 338 -0.98 -19.12 17.54
C ARG A 338 -0.40 -19.99 16.42
N VAL A 339 0.78 -19.65 15.91
CA VAL A 339 1.48 -20.51 14.94
C VAL A 339 1.82 -21.85 15.56
N ILE A 340 2.39 -21.87 16.77
CA ILE A 340 2.77 -23.10 17.46
C ILE A 340 1.55 -24.00 17.72
N GLU A 341 0.43 -23.40 18.13
CA GLU A 341 -0.84 -24.09 18.33
C GLU A 341 -1.41 -24.69 17.02
N ALA A 342 -1.24 -23.99 15.90
CA ALA A 342 -1.79 -24.39 14.61
C ALA A 342 -0.92 -25.37 13.81
N LEU A 343 0.38 -25.50 14.11
CA LEU A 343 1.29 -26.39 13.39
C LEU A 343 0.81 -27.87 13.33
N PRO A 344 0.27 -28.47 14.40
CA PRO A 344 -0.22 -29.85 14.36
C PRO A 344 -1.37 -30.08 13.37
N GLU A 345 -2.15 -29.03 13.06
CA GLU A 345 -3.30 -29.13 12.15
C GLU A 345 -2.90 -29.24 10.66
N LEU A 346 -1.64 -28.94 10.31
CA LEU A 346 -1.15 -28.99 8.93
C LEU A 346 -1.10 -30.41 8.34
N SER A 347 -1.21 -31.45 9.18
CA SER A 347 -1.18 -32.87 8.74
C SER A 347 0.03 -33.16 7.80
N GLY A 348 1.15 -32.46 7.96
CA GLY A 348 2.36 -32.62 7.16
C GLY A 348 2.33 -31.95 5.78
N GLY A 349 1.40 -31.06 5.48
CA GLY A 349 1.38 -30.31 4.22
C GLY A 349 2.40 -29.17 4.16
N PRO A 350 2.71 -28.66 2.95
CA PRO A 350 3.58 -27.49 2.79
C PRO A 350 2.89 -26.24 3.34
N ALA A 351 3.69 -25.39 3.99
CA ALA A 351 3.17 -24.15 4.56
C ALA A 351 4.14 -22.98 4.39
N CYS A 352 3.61 -21.78 4.45
CA CYS A 352 4.40 -20.57 4.66
C CYS A 352 3.77 -19.73 5.77
N LEU A 353 4.61 -18.93 6.40
CA LEU A 353 4.25 -18.05 7.49
C LEU A 353 4.60 -16.64 7.11
N PHE A 354 3.64 -15.71 7.21
CA PHE A 354 3.86 -14.30 7.04
C PHE A 354 3.77 -13.57 8.38
N LEU A 355 4.78 -12.75 8.66
CA LEU A 355 4.92 -11.98 9.89
C LEU A 355 5.20 -10.52 9.57
N GLU A 356 4.57 -9.60 10.28
CA GLU A 356 4.97 -8.19 10.35
C GLU A 356 5.81 -7.97 11.62
N THR A 357 6.99 -7.37 11.51
CA THR A 357 7.82 -7.08 12.69
C THR A 357 8.51 -5.72 12.59
N PRO A 358 8.21 -4.80 13.53
CA PRO A 358 7.14 -4.86 14.52
C PRO A 358 5.75 -4.80 13.85
N THR A 359 4.72 -5.26 14.56
CA THR A 359 3.34 -5.23 14.08
C THR A 359 2.76 -3.81 14.05
N ASN A 360 1.71 -3.59 13.27
CA ASN A 360 0.98 -2.32 13.20
C ASN A 360 -0.46 -2.51 13.73
N PRO A 361 -0.97 -1.71 14.67
CA PRO A 361 -0.35 -0.52 15.27
C PRO A 361 0.40 -0.77 16.59
N GLU A 362 0.32 -1.95 17.20
CA GLU A 362 0.75 -2.21 18.57
C GLU A 362 2.25 -2.48 18.74
N LEU A 363 3.03 -2.49 17.65
CA LEU A 363 4.49 -2.62 17.64
C LEU A 363 5.04 -3.87 18.34
N GLN A 364 4.29 -4.97 18.32
CA GLN A 364 4.75 -6.24 18.89
C GLN A 364 5.95 -6.78 18.11
N VAL A 365 6.95 -7.27 18.82
CA VAL A 365 8.15 -7.92 18.28
C VAL A 365 8.05 -9.42 18.54
N HIS A 366 8.33 -10.23 17.51
CA HIS A 366 8.20 -11.67 17.63
C HIS A 366 9.42 -12.34 18.25
N ASP A 367 9.20 -13.33 19.12
CA ASP A 367 10.24 -14.25 19.60
C ASP A 367 10.61 -15.25 18.49
N PHE A 368 11.49 -14.79 17.59
CA PHE A 368 12.00 -15.62 16.51
C PHE A 368 12.73 -16.87 16.99
N ALA A 369 13.41 -16.83 18.15
CA ALA A 369 14.11 -18.00 18.68
C ALA A 369 13.11 -19.12 19.05
N ARG A 370 11.99 -18.75 19.69
CA ARG A 370 10.92 -19.69 20.03
C ARG A 370 10.21 -20.21 18.79
N LEU A 371 9.88 -19.31 17.85
CA LEU A 371 9.28 -19.66 16.56
C LEU A 371 10.13 -20.69 15.83
N MET A 372 11.42 -20.41 15.64
CA MET A 372 12.31 -21.27 14.89
C MET A 372 12.48 -22.66 15.52
N ARG A 373 12.52 -22.76 16.85
CA ARG A 373 12.51 -24.07 17.53
C ARG A 373 11.27 -24.90 17.17
N ALA A 374 10.11 -24.27 17.13
CA ALA A 374 8.86 -24.95 16.77
C ALA A 374 8.84 -25.40 15.29
N LEU A 375 9.28 -24.54 14.38
CA LEU A 375 9.38 -24.84 12.95
C LEU A 375 10.42 -25.95 12.68
N TRP A 376 11.56 -25.95 13.37
CA TRP A 376 12.57 -27.02 13.30
C TRP A 376 11.97 -28.37 13.74
N LYS A 377 11.22 -28.37 14.85
CA LYS A 377 10.54 -29.58 15.31
C LYS A 377 9.56 -30.09 14.25
N TYR A 378 8.70 -29.20 13.71
CA TYR A 378 7.75 -29.56 12.67
C TYR A 378 8.44 -30.16 11.44
N ARG A 379 9.50 -29.50 10.95
CA ARG A 379 10.29 -30.00 9.81
C ARG A 379 10.91 -31.36 10.07
N THR A 380 11.42 -31.60 11.28
CA THR A 380 12.01 -32.89 11.68
C THR A 380 10.95 -33.99 11.71
N ASP A 381 9.76 -33.67 12.23
CA ASP A 381 8.68 -34.65 12.41
C ASP A 381 7.99 -34.99 11.08
N THR A 382 7.89 -34.04 10.14
CA THR A 382 7.09 -34.17 8.91
C THR A 382 7.91 -34.26 7.63
N GLY A 383 9.14 -33.80 7.64
CA GLY A 383 9.98 -33.67 6.45
C GLY A 383 9.65 -32.47 5.57
N HIS A 384 8.57 -31.69 5.87
CA HIS A 384 8.15 -30.55 5.06
C HIS A 384 8.71 -29.22 5.58
N PRO A 385 9.35 -28.40 4.71
CA PRO A 385 9.80 -27.07 5.09
C PRO A 385 8.63 -26.09 5.18
N ILE A 386 8.76 -25.14 6.09
CA ILE A 386 7.90 -23.94 6.14
C ILE A 386 8.74 -22.74 5.72
N ALA A 387 8.36 -22.02 4.68
CA ALA A 387 8.99 -20.75 4.34
C ALA A 387 8.53 -19.65 5.31
N VAL A 388 9.44 -18.78 5.70
CA VAL A 388 9.13 -17.64 6.59
C VAL A 388 9.33 -16.33 5.82
N LEU A 389 8.25 -15.59 5.70
CA LEU A 389 8.18 -14.31 5.03
C LEU A 389 7.96 -13.22 6.08
N VAL A 390 8.83 -12.22 6.12
CA VAL A 390 8.74 -11.17 7.15
C VAL A 390 8.67 -9.79 6.51
N ASP A 391 7.62 -9.05 6.85
CA ASP A 391 7.58 -7.62 6.57
C ASP A 391 8.29 -6.85 7.68
N THR A 392 9.32 -6.10 7.32
CA THR A 392 10.06 -5.22 8.22
C THR A 392 9.89 -3.73 7.84
N THR A 393 8.78 -3.37 7.23
CA THR A 393 8.53 -2.00 6.77
C THR A 393 8.66 -0.97 7.89
N MET A 394 8.17 -1.29 9.09
CA MET A 394 8.18 -0.36 10.23
C MET A 394 9.55 -0.25 10.92
N ALA A 395 10.43 -1.25 10.77
CA ALA A 395 11.82 -1.22 11.21
C ALA A 395 12.74 -1.60 10.04
N PRO A 396 12.95 -0.70 9.07
CA PRO A 396 13.54 -1.05 7.78
C PRO A 396 15.00 -1.55 7.87
N LEU A 397 15.71 -1.20 8.94
CA LEU A 397 17.11 -1.59 9.16
C LEU A 397 17.26 -2.80 10.10
N TYR A 398 16.16 -3.43 10.52
CA TYR A 398 16.25 -4.61 11.38
C TYR A 398 17.13 -5.71 10.74
N PRO A 399 18.25 -6.11 11.39
CA PRO A 399 19.28 -6.94 10.77
C PRO A 399 18.92 -8.44 10.84
N LEU A 400 17.75 -8.81 10.36
CA LEU A 400 17.17 -10.14 10.51
C LEU A 400 18.03 -11.23 9.83
N PHE A 401 18.64 -10.92 8.69
CA PHE A 401 19.51 -11.86 7.98
C PHE A 401 20.85 -12.15 8.67
N THR A 402 21.24 -11.36 9.66
CA THR A 402 22.46 -11.63 10.45
C THR A 402 22.22 -12.60 11.60
N LYS A 403 20.95 -12.99 11.84
CA LYS A 403 20.60 -13.98 12.84
C LYS A 403 20.90 -15.39 12.33
N ASP A 404 21.46 -16.25 13.16
CA ASP A 404 21.91 -17.60 12.77
C ASP A 404 20.81 -18.42 12.07
N PHE A 405 19.57 -18.31 12.57
CA PHE A 405 18.46 -19.04 12.00
C PHE A 405 18.11 -18.64 10.56
N ALA A 406 18.42 -17.41 10.15
CA ALA A 406 18.03 -16.90 8.84
C ALA A 406 18.82 -17.53 7.68
N GLN A 407 20.02 -18.05 7.94
CA GLN A 407 20.86 -18.70 6.93
C GLN A 407 20.44 -20.17 6.68
N ASP A 408 20.00 -20.86 7.72
CA ASP A 408 19.65 -22.29 7.65
C ASP A 408 18.18 -22.52 7.24
N TRP A 409 17.39 -21.46 7.13
CA TRP A 409 15.96 -21.54 6.86
C TRP A 409 15.57 -20.77 5.60
N PRO A 410 14.53 -21.17 4.85
CA PRO A 410 14.02 -20.41 3.71
C PRO A 410 13.33 -19.11 4.19
N PHE A 411 14.14 -18.09 4.42
CA PHE A 411 13.77 -16.81 4.97
C PHE A 411 13.78 -15.72 3.89
N LEU A 412 12.67 -15.01 3.72
CA LEU A 412 12.58 -13.85 2.85
C LEU A 412 12.06 -12.65 3.64
N ILE A 413 12.56 -11.47 3.30
CA ILE A 413 12.06 -10.21 3.82
C ILE A 413 11.35 -9.50 2.68
N VAL A 414 10.13 -9.05 2.94
CA VAL A 414 9.42 -8.09 2.11
C VAL A 414 9.33 -6.77 2.86
N LYS A 415 9.34 -5.66 2.15
CA LYS A 415 9.13 -4.35 2.78
C LYS A 415 8.61 -3.32 1.79
N SER A 416 7.76 -2.43 2.27
CA SER A 416 7.36 -1.25 1.53
C SER A 416 8.48 -0.22 1.55
N GLY A 417 9.10 0.02 0.40
CA GLY A 417 10.06 1.10 0.23
C GLY A 417 9.40 2.49 0.18
N SER A 418 8.08 2.53 0.03
CA SER A 418 7.29 3.77 -0.01
C SER A 418 7.30 4.59 1.28
N LYS A 419 7.89 4.06 2.34
CA LYS A 419 7.96 4.65 3.67
C LYS A 419 9.34 5.30 3.87
N TYR A 420 10.10 4.80 4.82
CA TYR A 420 11.41 5.33 5.16
C TYR A 420 12.44 5.27 4.01
N LEU A 421 12.40 4.22 3.16
CA LEU A 421 13.46 3.99 2.18
C LEU A 421 13.49 5.04 1.07
N THR A 422 12.33 5.51 0.60
CA THR A 422 12.22 6.56 -0.42
C THR A 422 11.89 7.94 0.17
N LYS A 423 11.93 8.12 1.50
CA LYS A 423 11.46 9.33 2.19
C LYS A 423 10.00 9.69 1.85
N GLY A 424 9.18 8.70 1.49
CA GLY A 424 7.81 8.91 1.04
C GLY A 424 7.66 9.52 -0.36
N LYS A 425 8.75 9.68 -1.11
CA LYS A 425 8.73 10.35 -2.43
C LYS A 425 8.23 9.46 -3.57
N ALA A 426 8.33 8.13 -3.41
CA ALA A 426 7.86 7.18 -4.41
C ALA A 426 7.26 5.94 -3.78
N THR A 427 6.32 5.30 -4.48
CA THR A 427 5.89 3.95 -4.13
C THR A 427 6.99 2.96 -4.51
N LEU A 428 7.24 1.96 -3.67
CA LEU A 428 8.25 0.94 -3.92
C LEU A 428 7.99 -0.28 -3.03
N GLY A 429 8.37 -1.46 -3.51
CA GLY A 429 8.44 -2.69 -2.73
C GLY A 429 9.79 -3.36 -2.91
N LEU A 430 10.33 -3.97 -1.86
CA LEU A 430 11.52 -4.78 -1.91
C LEU A 430 11.22 -6.20 -1.46
N ALA A 431 11.79 -7.17 -2.17
CA ALA A 431 11.90 -8.54 -1.71
C ALA A 431 13.39 -8.91 -1.59
N LEU A 432 13.79 -9.44 -0.45
CA LEU A 432 15.17 -9.77 -0.10
C LEU A 432 15.24 -11.22 0.37
N CYS A 433 16.31 -11.93 0.09
CA CYS A 433 16.55 -13.27 0.64
C CYS A 433 17.95 -13.44 1.22
N ALA A 434 18.07 -14.35 2.19
CA ALA A 434 19.34 -14.83 2.71
C ALA A 434 20.02 -15.81 1.74
N ASP A 435 21.22 -16.30 2.07
CA ASP A 435 21.96 -17.30 1.29
C ASP A 435 21.43 -18.73 1.54
N ASN A 436 20.17 -18.93 1.18
CA ASN A 436 19.46 -20.20 1.29
C ASN A 436 18.93 -20.60 -0.10
N ALA A 437 19.17 -21.83 -0.53
CA ALA A 437 18.83 -22.29 -1.87
C ALA A 437 17.32 -22.21 -2.18
N LEU A 438 16.46 -22.55 -1.20
CA LEU A 438 15.01 -22.49 -1.37
C LEU A 438 14.50 -21.04 -1.38
N ALA A 439 15.02 -20.18 -0.50
CA ALA A 439 14.69 -18.77 -0.49
C ALA A 439 15.10 -18.10 -1.82
N LYS A 440 16.26 -18.45 -2.35
CA LYS A 440 16.72 -17.97 -3.65
C LYS A 440 15.81 -18.44 -4.78
N LYS A 441 15.41 -19.74 -4.80
CA LYS A 441 14.45 -20.27 -5.80
C LYS A 441 13.12 -19.52 -5.75
N ILE A 442 12.62 -19.22 -4.54
CA ILE A 442 11.39 -18.42 -4.36
C ILE A 442 11.58 -17.01 -4.91
N LEU A 443 12.71 -16.35 -4.64
CA LEU A 443 12.94 -15.00 -5.14
C LEU A 443 13.09 -14.96 -6.66
N ASP A 444 13.71 -15.98 -7.27
CA ASP A 444 13.83 -16.08 -8.73
C ASP A 444 12.45 -16.29 -9.38
N GLU A 445 11.61 -17.14 -8.80
CA GLU A 445 10.21 -17.29 -9.24
C GLU A 445 9.39 -16.00 -9.04
N ALA A 446 9.62 -15.26 -7.95
CA ALA A 446 8.99 -13.95 -7.73
C ALA A 446 9.40 -12.92 -8.79
N ARG A 447 10.64 -12.99 -9.30
CA ARG A 447 11.09 -12.17 -10.44
C ARG A 447 10.35 -12.53 -11.72
N ASP A 448 10.14 -13.82 -11.98
CA ASP A 448 9.36 -14.24 -13.15
C ASP A 448 7.91 -13.77 -13.06
N TYR A 449 7.29 -13.87 -11.88
CA TYR A 449 5.98 -13.28 -11.63
C TYR A 449 5.98 -11.76 -11.86
N GLY A 450 6.98 -11.06 -11.33
CA GLY A 450 7.12 -9.61 -11.51
C GLY A 450 7.26 -9.19 -12.97
N ARG A 451 7.97 -9.97 -13.78
CA ARG A 451 8.11 -9.77 -15.22
C ARG A 451 6.76 -9.96 -15.93
N ASP A 452 6.07 -11.06 -15.66
CA ASP A 452 4.79 -11.38 -16.29
C ASP A 452 3.67 -10.38 -15.91
N ALA A 453 3.73 -9.83 -14.71
CA ALA A 453 2.80 -8.82 -14.22
C ALA A 453 3.23 -7.37 -14.55
N ASP A 454 4.42 -7.17 -15.12
CA ASP A 454 5.08 -5.86 -15.31
C ASP A 454 5.01 -5.01 -14.01
N SER A 455 5.35 -5.64 -12.89
CA SER A 455 5.23 -5.04 -11.57
C SER A 455 6.59 -4.67 -10.94
N PHE A 456 7.68 -4.67 -11.71
CA PHE A 456 8.97 -4.17 -11.24
C PHE A 456 8.94 -2.66 -11.02
N ALA A 457 9.80 -2.21 -10.13
CA ALA A 457 10.02 -0.78 -9.91
C ALA A 457 10.50 -0.09 -11.18
N LYS A 458 9.97 1.09 -11.45
CA LYS A 458 10.38 1.92 -12.57
C LYS A 458 11.56 2.81 -12.18
N SER A 459 12.27 3.35 -13.16
CA SER A 459 13.53 4.08 -12.96
C SER A 459 13.39 5.28 -12.00
N SER A 460 12.27 6.00 -12.02
CA SER A 460 12.01 7.09 -11.07
C SER A 460 11.91 6.59 -9.63
N GLN A 461 11.29 5.44 -9.42
CA GLN A 461 11.15 4.80 -8.10
C GLN A 461 12.51 4.31 -7.59
N LEU A 462 13.33 3.72 -8.46
CA LEU A 462 14.68 3.27 -8.13
C LEU A 462 15.59 4.46 -7.80
N ARG A 463 15.44 5.60 -8.49
CA ARG A 463 16.16 6.83 -8.17
C ARG A 463 15.77 7.34 -6.78
N ALA A 464 14.49 7.43 -6.47
CA ALA A 464 14.01 7.84 -5.15
C ALA A 464 14.51 6.89 -4.05
N LEU A 465 14.62 5.58 -4.34
CA LEU A 465 15.25 4.62 -3.43
C LEU A 465 16.73 4.95 -3.21
N ALA A 466 17.51 5.09 -4.28
CA ALA A 466 18.94 5.38 -4.19
C ALA A 466 19.21 6.66 -3.39
N GLU A 467 18.44 7.72 -3.63
CA GLU A 467 18.52 8.99 -2.87
C GLU A 467 18.15 8.82 -1.40
N GLY A 468 17.08 8.07 -1.13
CA GLY A 468 16.60 7.85 0.23
C GLY A 468 17.49 6.94 1.09
N LEU A 469 18.33 6.10 0.45
CA LEU A 469 19.26 5.20 1.14
C LEU A 469 20.53 5.92 1.64
N VAL A 470 20.91 7.05 1.07
CA VAL A 470 22.18 7.76 1.38
C VAL A 470 22.30 8.09 2.87
N ASP A 471 21.23 8.57 3.48
CA ASP A 471 21.19 9.00 4.89
C ASP A 471 20.29 8.11 5.76
N LEU A 472 19.88 6.94 5.29
CA LEU A 472 18.87 6.11 5.95
C LEU A 472 19.26 5.76 7.39
N GLY A 473 20.47 5.33 7.64
CA GLY A 473 20.94 4.97 8.99
C GLY A 473 20.88 6.13 9.99
N PRO A 474 21.56 7.25 9.74
CA PRO A 474 21.48 8.45 10.58
C PRO A 474 20.05 8.99 10.74
N ARG A 475 19.24 8.93 9.70
CA ARG A 475 17.85 9.38 9.73
C ARG A 475 16.98 8.49 10.63
N MET A 476 17.09 7.17 10.51
CA MET A 476 16.37 6.24 11.38
C MET A 476 16.80 6.35 12.84
N ALA A 477 18.07 6.60 13.13
CA ALA A 477 18.53 6.84 14.50
C ALA A 477 17.87 8.08 15.12
N ARG A 478 17.79 9.19 14.37
CA ARG A 478 17.10 10.41 14.82
C ARG A 478 15.61 10.19 15.01
N ILE A 479 14.96 9.50 14.08
CA ILE A 479 13.54 9.14 14.16
C ILE A 479 13.29 8.35 15.46
N ALA A 480 14.07 7.30 15.71
CA ALA A 480 13.91 6.46 16.90
C ALA A 480 14.10 7.24 18.20
N GLU A 481 15.10 8.14 18.26
CA GLU A 481 15.31 8.98 19.44
C GLU A 481 14.16 9.98 19.67
N ASN A 482 13.67 10.63 18.60
CA ASN A 482 12.51 11.52 18.70
C ASN A 482 11.25 10.76 19.14
N THR A 483 11.04 9.53 18.62
CA THR A 483 9.92 8.67 19.00
C THR A 483 9.97 8.31 20.47
N ARG A 484 11.13 7.89 20.96
CA ARG A 484 11.35 7.58 22.38
C ARG A 484 11.14 8.79 23.29
N ARG A 485 11.63 9.96 22.85
CA ARG A 485 11.42 11.22 23.60
C ARG A 485 9.94 11.56 23.68
N LEU A 486 9.22 11.50 22.56
CA LEU A 486 7.79 11.77 22.52
C LEU A 486 7.01 10.78 23.40
N ALA A 487 7.31 9.48 23.29
CA ALA A 487 6.67 8.44 24.10
C ALA A 487 6.79 8.72 25.62
N ARG A 488 8.01 9.07 26.06
CA ARG A 488 8.26 9.42 27.45
C ARG A 488 7.47 10.66 27.87
N ARG A 489 7.48 11.70 27.05
CA ARG A 489 6.76 12.95 27.36
C ARG A 489 5.25 12.74 27.43
N ILE A 490 4.65 11.97 26.52
CA ILE A 490 3.22 11.65 26.58
C ILE A 490 2.88 10.92 27.88
N LYS A 491 3.69 9.93 28.24
CA LYS A 491 3.49 9.17 29.49
C LYS A 491 3.56 10.08 30.71
N GLU A 492 4.61 10.90 30.84
CA GLU A 492 4.79 11.85 31.93
C GLU A 492 3.61 12.83 32.05
N GLU A 493 3.08 13.31 30.93
CA GLU A 493 1.99 14.29 30.94
C GLU A 493 0.64 13.66 31.34
N LEU A 494 0.40 12.40 30.97
CA LEU A 494 -0.80 11.67 31.37
C LEU A 494 -0.71 11.21 32.83
N GLU A 495 0.47 10.75 33.31
CA GLU A 495 0.72 10.41 34.70
C GLU A 495 0.47 11.62 35.63
N LYS A 496 0.90 12.83 35.26
CA LYS A 496 0.62 14.07 36.02
C LYS A 496 -0.88 14.33 36.20
N ARG A 497 -1.73 13.78 35.33
CA ARG A 497 -3.19 13.91 35.39
C ARG A 497 -3.88 12.70 36.01
N GLY A 498 -3.09 11.80 36.64
CA GLY A 498 -3.60 10.62 37.36
C GLY A 498 -3.90 9.41 36.47
N HIS A 499 -3.33 9.37 35.27
CA HIS A 499 -3.46 8.24 34.35
C HIS A 499 -2.14 7.44 34.31
N ASP A 500 -1.88 6.65 35.35
CA ASP A 500 -0.64 5.88 35.51
C ASP A 500 -0.63 4.58 34.69
N ASP A 501 -1.78 4.12 34.24
CA ASP A 501 -2.02 2.84 33.55
C ASP A 501 -2.11 2.95 32.02
N VAL A 502 -1.65 4.07 31.45
CA VAL A 502 -1.70 4.30 30.01
C VAL A 502 -0.89 3.26 29.26
N THR A 503 -1.56 2.51 28.37
CA THR A 503 -0.92 1.58 27.46
C THR A 503 -0.33 2.37 26.27
N LEU A 504 1.01 2.35 26.19
CA LEU A 504 1.77 3.02 25.15
C LEU A 504 2.72 2.03 24.50
N HIS A 505 2.67 1.96 23.17
CA HIS A 505 3.49 1.09 22.36
C HIS A 505 4.56 1.89 21.63
N SER A 506 5.81 1.60 21.94
CA SER A 506 7.00 2.12 21.25
C SER A 506 8.13 1.10 21.38
N MET A 507 9.17 1.22 20.55
CA MET A 507 10.32 0.33 20.67
C MET A 507 11.04 0.54 22.00
N SER A 508 11.32 -0.55 22.71
CA SER A 508 12.11 -0.56 23.94
C SER A 508 13.59 -0.26 23.67
N ASP A 509 14.36 0.04 24.73
CA ASP A 509 15.80 0.22 24.58
C ASP A 509 16.51 -1.07 24.10
N GLU A 510 15.98 -2.24 24.46
CA GLU A 510 16.47 -3.54 24.01
C GLU A 510 16.17 -3.76 22.51
N ASP A 511 14.95 -3.41 22.05
CA ASP A 511 14.56 -3.48 20.65
C ASP A 511 15.44 -2.58 19.79
N LEU A 512 15.67 -1.33 20.25
CA LEU A 512 16.53 -0.38 19.55
C LEU A 512 17.98 -0.87 19.48
N ALA A 513 18.51 -1.44 20.56
CA ALA A 513 19.84 -2.05 20.58
C ALA A 513 19.91 -3.28 19.63
N GLY A 514 18.78 -3.97 19.46
CA GLY A 514 18.60 -5.06 18.49
C GLY A 514 18.45 -4.62 17.02
N GLY A 515 18.40 -3.30 16.76
CA GLY A 515 18.27 -2.72 15.42
C GLY A 515 16.83 -2.47 14.96
N LEU A 516 15.85 -2.60 15.85
CA LEU A 516 14.43 -2.34 15.57
C LEU A 516 14.09 -0.84 15.67
N ALA A 517 14.78 0.01 14.91
CA ALA A 517 14.48 1.43 14.87
C ALA A 517 13.18 1.70 14.08
N SER A 518 12.18 2.28 14.74
CA SER A 518 10.90 2.67 14.17
C SER A 518 10.53 4.09 14.53
N GLY A 519 9.81 4.76 13.66
CA GLY A 519 9.23 6.08 13.88
C GLY A 519 7.76 6.03 14.26
N ILE A 520 7.25 4.89 14.66
CA ILE A 520 5.85 4.73 15.04
C ILE A 520 5.73 4.67 16.56
N LEU A 521 4.75 5.39 17.05
CA LEU A 521 4.28 5.41 18.42
C LEU A 521 2.77 5.21 18.38
N SER A 522 2.26 4.31 19.20
CA SER A 522 0.81 4.12 19.38
C SER A 522 0.45 4.12 20.86
N PHE A 523 -0.70 4.64 21.20
CA PHE A 523 -1.17 4.64 22.59
C PHE A 523 -2.71 4.70 22.61
N TYR A 524 -3.27 4.17 23.69
CA TYR A 524 -4.69 4.32 23.98
C TYR A 524 -4.90 5.60 24.78
N LEU A 525 -5.79 6.48 24.29
CA LEU A 525 -6.21 7.63 25.07
C LEU A 525 -6.98 7.15 26.31
N PRO A 526 -6.67 7.68 27.51
CA PRO A 526 -7.47 7.36 28.69
C PRO A 526 -8.95 7.68 28.46
N PRO A 527 -9.89 6.91 29.04
CA PRO A 527 -11.30 7.22 28.94
C PRO A 527 -11.59 8.62 29.49
N ALA A 528 -12.29 9.43 28.74
CA ALA A 528 -12.76 10.73 29.23
C ALA A 528 -13.81 10.53 30.32
N PRO A 529 -13.97 11.48 31.27
CA PRO A 529 -14.99 11.41 32.35
C PRO A 529 -16.42 11.23 31.83
N THR A 530 -16.69 11.70 30.63
CA THR A 530 -17.91 11.41 29.87
C THR A 530 -17.54 10.50 28.70
N ARG A 531 -18.20 9.35 28.59
CA ARG A 531 -17.96 8.39 27.50
C ARG A 531 -18.01 9.11 26.14
N HIS A 532 -16.93 8.99 25.38
CA HIS A 532 -16.78 9.63 24.08
C HIS A 532 -16.28 8.59 23.06
N PRO A 533 -17.16 8.02 22.21
CA PRO A 533 -16.80 6.96 21.28
C PRO A 533 -15.77 7.41 20.22
N ASP A 534 -15.71 8.72 19.95
CA ASP A 534 -14.87 9.30 18.88
C ASP A 534 -13.70 10.12 19.46
N LEU A 535 -13.20 9.76 20.65
CA LEU A 535 -12.17 10.53 21.36
C LEU A 535 -10.86 10.68 20.58
N VAL A 536 -10.45 9.63 19.84
CA VAL A 536 -9.23 9.68 19.01
C VAL A 536 -9.43 10.60 17.81
N ASP A 537 -10.59 10.55 17.17
CA ASP A 537 -10.88 11.42 16.03
C ASP A 537 -10.96 12.88 16.46
N GLU A 538 -11.55 13.15 17.64
CA GLU A 538 -11.56 14.49 18.23
C GLU A 538 -10.15 14.97 18.59
N PHE A 539 -9.30 14.09 19.10
CA PHE A 539 -7.89 14.40 19.38
C PHE A 539 -7.13 14.75 18.10
N VAL A 540 -7.32 13.96 17.03
CA VAL A 540 -6.70 14.22 15.73
C VAL A 540 -7.17 15.56 15.16
N GLU A 541 -8.49 15.84 15.17
CA GLU A 541 -9.06 17.09 14.70
C GLU A 541 -8.56 18.30 15.49
N TYR A 542 -8.46 18.15 16.83
CA TYR A 542 -7.89 19.18 17.69
C TYR A 542 -6.46 19.54 17.29
N LEU A 543 -5.59 18.55 17.10
CA LEU A 543 -4.20 18.78 16.70
C LEU A 543 -4.09 19.41 15.31
N LEU A 544 -4.91 18.98 14.36
CA LEU A 544 -4.95 19.57 13.02
C LEU A 544 -5.38 21.04 13.02
N THR A 545 -6.22 21.42 13.98
CA THR A 545 -6.74 22.78 14.12
C THR A 545 -5.77 23.69 14.85
N HIS A 546 -5.11 23.19 15.92
CA HIS A 546 -4.32 24.01 16.84
C HIS A 546 -2.80 23.94 16.61
N ALA A 547 -2.33 22.91 15.86
CA ALA A 547 -0.93 22.75 15.50
C ALA A 547 -0.75 22.32 14.02
N PRO A 548 -1.40 23.01 13.05
CA PRO A 548 -1.40 22.59 11.62
C PRO A 548 0.00 22.65 10.98
N GLU A 549 0.92 23.41 11.57
CA GLU A 549 2.33 23.51 11.15
C GLU A 549 3.18 22.34 11.63
N LEU A 550 2.68 21.54 12.59
CA LEU A 550 3.38 20.38 13.16
C LEU A 550 2.74 19.06 12.73
N VAL A 551 1.42 19.04 12.54
CA VAL A 551 0.63 17.82 12.40
C VAL A 551 -0.09 17.77 11.07
N LYS A 552 -0.12 16.58 10.48
CA LYS A 552 -0.96 16.22 9.34
C LYS A 552 -1.70 14.91 9.64
N ASN A 553 -2.88 14.76 9.05
CA ASN A 553 -3.60 13.49 9.10
C ASN A 553 -3.32 12.70 7.81
N ARG A 554 -2.37 11.76 7.88
CA ARG A 554 -1.93 10.94 6.76
C ARG A 554 -1.82 9.48 7.14
N VAL A 555 -2.29 8.61 6.25
CA VAL A 555 -2.28 7.14 6.44
C VAL A 555 -0.85 6.59 6.43
N SER A 556 0.00 7.06 5.52
CA SER A 556 1.38 6.59 5.39
C SER A 556 2.32 7.32 6.37
N TYR A 557 3.57 6.90 6.42
CA TYR A 557 4.60 7.42 7.32
C TYR A 557 5.97 7.37 6.65
N GLY A 558 6.99 7.91 7.32
CA GLY A 558 8.38 7.88 6.86
C GLY A 558 8.73 8.95 5.83
N GLN A 559 7.84 9.94 5.60
CA GLN A 559 8.13 11.08 4.78
C GLN A 559 9.20 11.96 5.45
N SER A 560 10.12 12.49 4.64
CA SER A 560 11.15 13.42 5.09
C SER A 560 11.47 14.42 3.98
N SER A 561 11.62 15.68 4.36
CA SER A 561 12.07 16.73 3.47
C SER A 561 13.59 16.66 3.23
N ASP A 562 14.05 17.16 2.08
CA ASP A 562 15.49 17.27 1.79
C ASP A 562 16.03 18.66 2.05
N ASP A 563 15.16 19.64 2.28
CA ASP A 563 15.51 21.07 2.39
C ASP A 563 15.80 21.53 3.82
N GLY A 564 15.83 20.59 4.78
CA GLY A 564 16.11 20.88 6.18
C GLY A 564 14.96 21.56 6.95
N ARG A 565 13.80 21.72 6.32
CA ARG A 565 12.60 22.19 7.03
C ARG A 565 12.13 21.14 8.01
N ARG A 566 11.32 21.56 9.01
CA ARG A 566 10.65 20.64 9.92
C ARG A 566 9.73 19.72 9.12
N ASP A 567 9.82 18.42 9.44
CA ASP A 567 8.90 17.43 8.93
C ASP A 567 7.64 17.37 9.83
N TYR A 568 6.53 16.91 9.27
CA TYR A 568 5.27 16.78 10.00
C TYR A 568 5.19 15.46 10.79
N PHE A 569 4.55 15.51 11.95
CA PHE A 569 3.98 14.33 12.59
C PHE A 569 2.73 13.91 11.84
N TYR A 570 2.56 12.61 11.60
CA TYR A 570 1.32 12.09 11.05
C TYR A 570 0.53 11.38 12.12
N VAL A 571 -0.65 11.94 12.43
CA VAL A 571 -1.52 11.46 13.51
C VAL A 571 -2.80 10.90 12.89
N ILE A 572 -3.15 9.68 13.24
CA ILE A 572 -4.33 8.99 12.69
C ILE A 572 -5.01 8.10 13.74
N ASN A 573 -6.28 7.81 13.46
CA ASN A 573 -6.98 6.64 13.97
C ASN A 573 -6.68 5.45 13.03
N PRO A 574 -5.86 4.45 13.42
CA PRO A 574 -5.49 3.34 12.54
C PRO A 574 -6.65 2.39 12.25
N GLU A 575 -7.66 2.30 13.11
CA GLU A 575 -8.84 1.46 12.90
C GLU A 575 -9.66 1.94 11.70
N GLU A 576 -9.75 3.26 11.50
CA GLU A 576 -10.46 3.87 10.38
C GLU A 576 -9.62 3.92 9.10
N SER A 577 -8.30 3.85 9.21
CA SER A 577 -7.37 4.07 8.09
C SER A 577 -6.64 2.81 7.65
N THR A 578 -5.55 2.44 8.32
CA THR A 578 -4.66 1.34 7.86
C THR A 578 -5.29 -0.05 8.02
N GLN A 579 -6.22 -0.19 8.95
CA GLN A 579 -6.97 -1.40 9.22
C GLN A 579 -8.43 -1.32 8.76
N GLY A 580 -8.84 -0.18 8.16
CA GLY A 580 -10.22 0.02 7.71
C GLY A 580 -10.74 -1.03 6.72
N SER A 581 -9.85 -1.68 5.97
CA SER A 581 -10.19 -2.76 5.05
C SER A 581 -10.22 -4.17 5.67
N LEU A 582 -9.95 -4.30 6.97
CA LEU A 582 -10.09 -5.59 7.66
C LEU A 582 -11.58 -5.97 7.82
N PRO A 583 -11.91 -7.28 7.86
CA PRO A 583 -13.26 -7.74 8.15
C PRO A 583 -13.77 -7.21 9.49
N GLU A 584 -15.05 -6.85 9.56
CA GLU A 584 -15.67 -6.30 10.78
C GLU A 584 -15.50 -7.21 12.01
N ALA A 585 -15.52 -8.54 11.83
CA ALA A 585 -15.29 -9.48 12.92
C ALA A 585 -13.87 -9.35 13.50
N VAL A 586 -12.86 -9.07 12.65
CA VAL A 586 -11.47 -8.86 13.08
C VAL A 586 -11.36 -7.52 13.82
N LYS A 587 -11.96 -6.46 13.27
CA LYS A 587 -11.99 -5.14 13.93
C LYS A 587 -12.68 -5.20 15.29
N ALA A 588 -13.82 -5.88 15.37
CA ALA A 588 -14.56 -6.06 16.63
C ALA A 588 -13.75 -6.84 17.69
N ALA A 589 -12.96 -7.82 17.27
CA ALA A 589 -12.10 -8.58 18.18
C ALA A 589 -10.91 -7.76 18.72
N GLN A 590 -10.53 -6.66 18.05
CA GLN A 590 -9.45 -5.78 18.47
C GLN A 590 -9.90 -4.69 19.46
N LYS A 591 -11.21 -4.40 19.53
CA LYS A 591 -11.71 -3.34 20.42
C LYS A 591 -11.54 -3.73 21.88
N LYS A 592 -10.71 -2.97 22.58
CA LYS A 592 -10.60 -3.01 24.06
C LYS A 592 -11.56 -1.99 24.66
N ASP A 593 -12.54 -2.42 25.43
CA ASP A 593 -13.37 -1.61 26.35
C ASP A 593 -13.75 -0.19 25.88
N ASP A 594 -14.16 -0.02 24.63
CA ASP A 594 -14.51 1.27 24.00
C ASP A 594 -13.32 2.29 23.93
N VAL A 595 -12.09 1.84 24.03
CA VAL A 595 -10.91 2.70 23.92
C VAL A 595 -10.27 2.53 22.55
N GLN A 596 -10.14 3.62 21.82
CA GLN A 596 -9.51 3.65 20.52
C GLN A 596 -8.00 3.90 20.64
N ILE A 597 -7.24 3.29 19.74
CA ILE A 597 -5.80 3.49 19.62
C ILE A 597 -5.50 4.70 18.73
N CYS A 598 -4.60 5.57 19.17
CA CYS A 598 -4.03 6.63 18.36
C CYS A 598 -2.64 6.22 17.87
N ARG A 599 -2.34 6.44 16.60
CA ARG A 599 -1.01 6.22 16.03
C ARG A 599 -0.38 7.53 15.58
N ILE A 600 0.85 7.76 16.04
CA ILE A 600 1.69 8.90 15.64
C ILE A 600 2.90 8.39 14.87
N SER A 601 3.13 8.93 13.68
CA SER A 601 4.39 8.78 12.96
C SER A 601 5.30 9.96 13.25
N VAL A 602 6.48 9.68 13.78
CA VAL A 602 7.44 10.67 14.22
C VAL A 602 8.53 10.87 13.16
N PRO A 603 8.77 12.10 12.70
CA PRO A 603 9.76 12.37 11.68
C PRO A 603 11.18 12.58 12.25
N ALA A 604 12.17 12.66 11.34
CA ALA A 604 13.55 12.91 11.70
C ALA A 604 13.79 14.35 12.20
N LEU A 605 13.13 15.33 11.58
CA LEU A 605 13.24 16.76 11.92
C LEU A 605 11.99 17.20 12.69
N ALA A 606 11.79 16.59 13.87
CA ALA A 606 10.60 16.74 14.70
C ALA A 606 10.73 17.88 15.71
N ASP A 607 9.66 18.65 15.89
CA ASP A 607 9.47 19.53 17.06
C ASP A 607 8.65 18.81 18.13
N VAL A 608 9.31 17.93 18.88
CA VAL A 608 8.66 17.10 19.89
C VAL A 608 8.01 17.94 20.98
N GLU A 609 8.67 19.00 21.45
CA GLU A 609 8.12 19.84 22.52
C GLU A 609 6.90 20.64 22.06
N GLY A 610 6.94 21.19 20.84
CA GLY A 610 5.77 21.87 20.27
C GLY A 610 4.56 20.95 20.13
N LEU A 611 4.77 19.68 19.72
CA LEU A 611 3.69 18.71 19.69
C LEU A 611 3.16 18.37 21.09
N VAL A 612 4.05 18.17 22.08
CA VAL A 612 3.65 17.89 23.46
C VAL A 612 2.84 19.05 24.05
N GLU A 613 3.21 20.31 23.77
CA GLU A 613 2.44 21.48 24.19
C GLU A 613 1.03 21.51 23.61
N ALA A 614 0.89 21.21 22.31
CA ALA A 614 -0.43 21.10 21.67
C ALA A 614 -1.26 19.95 22.28
N MET A 615 -0.63 18.81 22.55
CA MET A 615 -1.29 17.65 23.18
C MET A 615 -1.72 17.97 24.61
N ASN A 616 -0.89 18.67 25.40
CA ASN A 616 -1.22 19.07 26.75
C ASN A 616 -2.47 19.95 26.80
N SER A 617 -2.61 20.87 25.87
CA SER A 617 -3.83 21.70 25.76
C SER A 617 -5.10 20.86 25.54
N PHE A 618 -5.01 19.78 24.77
CA PHE A 618 -6.11 18.83 24.64
C PHE A 618 -6.33 18.01 25.93
N PHE A 619 -5.26 17.54 26.55
CA PHE A 619 -5.34 16.77 27.81
C PHE A 619 -5.93 17.59 28.94
N ASP A 620 -5.58 18.88 29.05
CA ASP A 620 -6.19 19.79 30.02
C ASP A 620 -7.70 19.95 29.79
N LEU A 621 -8.10 20.04 28.52
CA LEU A 621 -9.51 20.13 28.15
C LEU A 621 -10.31 18.87 28.53
N LYS A 622 -9.69 17.68 28.37
CA LYS A 622 -10.39 16.39 28.55
C LYS A 622 -10.26 15.80 29.95
N TYR A 623 -9.11 15.96 30.57
CA TYR A 623 -8.77 15.31 31.84
C TYR A 623 -8.53 16.30 33.01
N GLY A 624 -8.56 17.60 32.69
CA GLY A 624 -8.28 18.65 33.67
C GLY A 624 -6.81 18.98 33.84
N LEU A 625 -6.54 20.08 34.54
CA LEU A 625 -5.17 20.52 34.83
C LEU A 625 -4.46 19.56 35.80
N PRO A 626 -3.14 19.38 35.66
CA PRO A 626 -2.38 18.59 36.64
C PRO A 626 -2.55 19.12 38.06
N PRO A 627 -2.64 18.26 39.09
CA PRO A 627 -2.71 18.70 40.47
C PRO A 627 -1.50 19.58 40.85
N GLY A 628 -1.73 20.87 41.16
CA GLY A 628 -0.68 21.83 41.54
C GLY A 628 -0.12 22.70 40.41
N GLY A 629 -0.80 22.75 39.27
CA GLY A 629 -0.52 23.67 38.15
C GLY A 629 -1.12 25.07 38.39
#